data_e67e23ec8acd4af3a8f691750ccfc281
#
_entry.id   e67e23ec8acd4af3a8f691750ccfc281
#
_cell.length_a   1.000
_cell.length_b   1.000
_cell.length_c   1.000
_cell.angle_alpha   90.00
_cell.angle_beta   90.00
_cell.angle_gamma   90.00
#
_symmetry.space_group_name_H-M   'P 1'
#
loop_
_entity.id
_entity.type
_entity.pdbx_description
1 polymer ?
#
loop_
_entity_poly.entity_id
_entity_poly.type
_entity_poly.pdbx_seq_one_letter_code
_entity_poly.pdbx_strand_id
1 'polypeptide(L)'
;MNKNLSYFLDKCTYFVGCEPKEVKIRNMKNWGNCRKDKRITLNLKLAKKPPICTEYVLIHELCHLIEFNHGPRFKALMDNFCPNWREIKKLLNEEEN
;
A
#
# COMPACT_ATOMS: atom_id res chain seq x y z
N MET A 1 3.17 4.06 14.62
CA MET A 1 2.57 3.93 13.30
C MET A 1 1.61 5.05 12.92
N ASN A 2 0.77 5.50 13.84
CA ASN A 2 -0.23 6.54 13.52
C ASN A 2 0.38 7.84 12.99
N LYS A 3 1.44 8.31 13.60
CA LYS A 3 2.11 9.54 13.14
C LYS A 3 2.72 9.36 11.77
N ASN A 4 3.34 8.19 11.55
CA ASN A 4 3.98 7.91 10.28
C ASN A 4 2.95 7.64 9.18
N LEU A 5 1.81 7.04 9.54
CA LEU A 5 0.76 6.75 8.58
C LEU A 5 0.20 8.03 7.96
N SER A 6 -0.05 9.06 8.79
CA SER A 6 -0.56 10.33 8.27
C SER A 6 0.42 10.94 7.26
N TYR A 7 1.71 10.93 7.58
CA TYR A 7 2.74 11.41 6.68
C TYR A 7 2.79 10.62 5.38
N PHE A 8 2.80 9.29 5.48
CA PHE A 8 2.84 8.43 4.30
C PHE A 8 1.58 8.56 3.46
N LEU A 9 0.43 8.68 4.12
CA LEU A 9 -0.83 8.82 3.41
C LEU A 9 -0.84 10.10 2.57
N ASP A 10 -0.46 11.23 3.17
CA ASP A 10 -0.41 12.51 2.46
C ASP A 10 0.59 12.45 1.31
N LYS A 11 1.78 11.93 1.57
CA LYS A 11 2.83 11.82 0.57
C LYS A 11 2.42 10.93 -0.60
N CYS A 12 1.91 9.74 -0.30
CA CYS A 12 1.56 8.78 -1.33
C CYS A 12 0.33 9.22 -2.12
N THR A 13 -0.66 9.80 -1.44
CA THR A 13 -1.86 10.32 -2.09
C THR A 13 -1.50 11.42 -3.08
N TYR A 14 -0.65 12.34 -2.67
CA TYR A 14 -0.16 13.40 -3.54
C TYR A 14 0.61 12.83 -4.72
N PHE A 15 1.50 11.88 -4.45
CA PHE A 15 2.39 11.29 -5.45
C PHE A 15 1.62 10.49 -6.50
N VAL A 16 0.69 9.64 -6.05
CA VAL A 16 -0.10 8.80 -6.94
C VAL A 16 -1.21 9.59 -7.63
N GLY A 17 -1.70 10.64 -6.97
CA GLY A 17 -2.74 11.47 -7.53
C GLY A 17 -4.15 10.96 -7.31
N CYS A 18 -4.31 9.97 -6.42
CA CYS A 18 -5.62 9.43 -6.07
C CYS A 18 -5.81 9.46 -4.57
N GLU A 19 -7.00 9.81 -4.13
CA GLU A 19 -7.30 9.93 -2.71
C GLU A 19 -8.31 8.87 -2.30
N PRO A 20 -8.01 8.07 -1.25
CA PRO A 20 -8.97 7.09 -0.76
C PRO A 20 -10.08 7.79 0.04
N LYS A 21 -11.24 7.17 0.08
CA LYS A 21 -12.35 7.66 0.88
C LYS A 21 -12.06 7.48 2.37
N GLU A 22 -11.39 6.39 2.72
CA GLU A 22 -11.09 6.07 4.11
C GLU A 22 -9.91 5.10 4.15
N VAL A 23 -9.06 5.25 5.18
CA VAL A 23 -7.97 4.30 5.43
C VAL A 23 -8.08 3.84 6.88
N LYS A 24 -8.19 2.53 7.07
CA LYS A 24 -8.26 1.91 8.39
C LYS A 24 -7.08 0.98 8.60
N ILE A 25 -6.73 0.78 9.86
CA ILE A 25 -5.70 -0.17 10.28
C ILE A 25 -6.39 -1.25 11.10
N ARG A 26 -6.21 -2.51 10.68
CA ARG A 26 -6.87 -3.64 11.32
C ARG A 26 -5.94 -4.85 11.37
N ASN A 27 -6.21 -5.76 12.30
CA ASN A 27 -5.58 -7.07 12.27
C ASN A 27 -6.28 -7.88 11.18
N MET A 28 -5.52 -8.32 10.18
CA MET A 28 -6.08 -9.00 9.03
C MET A 28 -5.10 -10.01 8.47
N LYS A 29 -5.57 -10.87 7.58
CA LYS A 29 -4.76 -11.92 6.99
C LYS A 29 -3.76 -11.38 5.96
N ASN A 30 -4.21 -10.49 5.10
CA ASN A 30 -3.38 -9.89 4.06
C ASN A 30 -2.68 -8.64 4.58
N TRP A 31 -1.71 -8.12 3.81
CA TRP A 31 -1.01 -6.90 4.20
C TRP A 31 -1.85 -5.65 3.98
N GLY A 32 -2.73 -5.67 2.99
CA GLY A 32 -3.62 -4.56 2.71
C GLY A 32 -4.78 -4.99 1.84
N ASN A 33 -5.77 -4.12 1.74
CA ASN A 33 -6.96 -4.37 0.94
C ASN A 33 -7.51 -3.04 0.44
N CYS A 34 -8.02 -3.04 -0.79
CA CYS A 34 -8.67 -1.88 -1.39
C CYS A 34 -10.04 -2.29 -1.89
N ARG A 35 -11.07 -1.64 -1.38
CA ARG A 35 -12.46 -1.91 -1.80
C ARG A 35 -12.82 -1.02 -2.98
N LYS A 36 -13.82 -1.45 -3.75
CA LYS A 36 -14.31 -0.70 -4.90
C LYS A 36 -14.88 0.66 -4.51
N ASP A 37 -15.32 0.83 -3.27
CA ASP A 37 -15.82 2.08 -2.76
C ASP A 37 -14.71 3.04 -2.29
N LYS A 38 -13.46 2.75 -2.66
CA LYS A 38 -12.27 3.55 -2.35
C LYS A 38 -11.88 3.53 -0.87
N ARG A 39 -12.24 2.48 -0.17
CA ARG A 39 -11.81 2.27 1.22
C ARG A 39 -10.63 1.33 1.25
N ILE A 40 -9.59 1.74 1.97
CA ILE A 40 -8.34 0.99 2.10
C ILE A 40 -8.20 0.52 3.52
N THR A 41 -7.76 -0.73 3.69
CA THR A 41 -7.43 -1.30 5.00
C THR A 41 -5.97 -1.74 4.97
N LEU A 42 -5.22 -1.39 6.01
CA LEU A 42 -3.82 -1.79 6.16
C LEU A 42 -3.68 -2.70 7.38
N ASN A 43 -2.75 -3.64 7.27
CA ASN A 43 -2.50 -4.60 8.34
C ASN A 43 -1.76 -3.95 9.50
N LEU A 44 -2.28 -4.12 10.70
CA LEU A 44 -1.66 -3.61 11.92
C LEU A 44 -0.22 -4.10 12.08
N LYS A 45 0.09 -5.29 11.59
CA LYS A 45 1.45 -5.86 11.67
C LYS A 45 2.49 -5.04 10.93
N LEU A 46 2.08 -4.16 10.03
CA LEU A 46 3.01 -3.28 9.33
C LEU A 46 3.77 -2.36 10.30
N ALA A 47 3.22 -2.12 11.50
CA ALA A 47 3.91 -1.33 12.50
C ALA A 47 5.24 -1.96 12.94
N LYS A 48 5.38 -3.27 12.76
CA LYS A 48 6.59 -4.01 13.14
C LYS A 48 7.57 -4.17 11.99
N LYS A 49 7.23 -3.68 10.81
CA LYS A 49 8.06 -3.79 9.62
C LYS A 49 8.75 -2.47 9.33
N PRO A 50 9.83 -2.47 8.53
CA PRO A 50 10.46 -1.20 8.12
C PRO A 50 9.44 -0.27 7.47
N PRO A 51 9.59 1.04 7.65
CA PRO A 51 8.64 2.01 7.06
C PRO A 51 8.43 1.87 5.56
N ILE A 52 9.44 1.40 4.84
CA ILE A 52 9.33 1.22 3.39
C ILE A 52 8.25 0.18 3.04
N CYS A 53 8.01 -0.79 3.93
CA CYS A 53 6.97 -1.79 3.71
C CYS A 53 5.58 -1.15 3.81
N THR A 54 5.37 -0.27 4.76
CA THR A 54 4.11 0.48 4.89
C THR A 54 3.87 1.33 3.66
N GLU A 55 4.91 2.02 3.20
CA GLU A 55 4.82 2.86 2.00
C GLU A 55 4.47 2.02 0.77
N TYR A 56 5.13 0.87 0.61
CA TYR A 56 4.84 -0.03 -0.50
C TYR A 56 3.39 -0.50 -0.49
N VAL A 57 2.90 -0.98 0.66
CA VAL A 57 1.53 -1.50 0.75
C VAL A 57 0.53 -0.38 0.47
N LEU A 58 0.78 0.80 1.00
CA LEU A 58 -0.11 1.94 0.77
C LEU A 58 -0.16 2.33 -0.71
N ILE A 59 1.00 2.40 -1.39
CA ILE A 59 1.06 2.70 -2.83
C ILE A 59 0.34 1.60 -3.61
N HIS A 60 0.53 0.34 -3.23
CA HIS A 60 -0.14 -0.78 -3.87
C HIS A 60 -1.66 -0.62 -3.83
N GLU A 61 -2.20 -0.29 -2.66
CA GLU A 61 -3.65 -0.11 -2.53
C GLU A 61 -4.14 1.16 -3.23
N LEU A 62 -3.35 2.23 -3.21
CA LEU A 62 -3.70 3.46 -3.95
C LEU A 62 -3.74 3.21 -5.45
N CYS A 63 -2.82 2.39 -5.96
CA CYS A 63 -2.84 2.04 -7.38
C CYS A 63 -4.11 1.29 -7.76
N HIS A 64 -4.71 0.54 -6.83
CA HIS A 64 -5.99 -0.11 -7.09
C HIS A 64 -7.14 0.88 -7.26
N LEU A 65 -6.99 2.12 -6.81
CA LEU A 65 -8.00 3.15 -7.06
C LEU A 65 -8.00 3.56 -8.53
N ILE A 66 -6.87 3.38 -9.21
CA ILE A 66 -6.72 3.69 -10.63
C ILE A 66 -7.02 2.46 -11.48
N GLU A 67 -6.43 1.32 -11.13
CA GLU A 67 -6.59 0.05 -11.84
C GLU A 67 -6.81 -1.07 -10.84
N PHE A 68 -8.05 -1.52 -10.72
CA PHE A 68 -8.43 -2.49 -9.69
C PHE A 68 -7.81 -3.87 -9.90
N ASN A 69 -7.62 -4.29 -11.13
CA ASN A 69 -7.07 -5.60 -11.45
C ASN A 69 -5.54 -5.60 -11.43
N HIS A 70 -4.94 -6.74 -11.09
CA HIS A 70 -3.48 -6.91 -11.08
C HIS A 70 -2.91 -7.21 -12.47
N GLY A 71 -3.47 -6.61 -13.50
CA GLY A 71 -3.00 -6.81 -14.86
C GLY A 71 -1.80 -5.95 -15.22
N PRO A 72 -1.45 -5.90 -16.53
CA PRO A 72 -0.29 -5.12 -16.97
C PRO A 72 -0.34 -3.64 -16.60
N ARG A 73 -1.52 -3.05 -16.61
CA ARG A 73 -1.68 -1.64 -16.24
C ARG A 73 -1.32 -1.39 -14.78
N PHE A 74 -1.75 -2.29 -13.89
CA PHE A 74 -1.43 -2.19 -12.48
C PHE A 74 0.08 -2.29 -12.28
N LYS A 75 0.72 -3.25 -12.93
CA LYS A 75 2.16 -3.43 -12.82
C LYS A 75 2.92 -2.22 -13.35
N ALA A 76 2.43 -1.60 -14.40
CA ALA A 76 3.03 -0.39 -14.94
C ALA A 76 2.93 0.77 -13.94
N LEU A 77 1.79 0.90 -13.25
CA LEU A 77 1.64 1.91 -12.21
C LEU A 77 2.61 1.66 -11.05
N MET A 78 2.74 0.41 -10.63
CA MET A 78 3.67 0.07 -9.57
C MET A 78 5.12 0.35 -9.98
N ASP A 79 5.49 0.01 -11.21
CA ASP A 79 6.83 0.28 -11.71
C ASP A 79 7.13 1.79 -11.74
N ASN A 80 6.10 2.60 -12.00
CA ASN A 80 6.26 4.05 -12.04
C ASN A 80 6.33 4.67 -10.64
N PHE A 81 5.44 4.26 -9.73
CA PHE A 81 5.34 4.87 -8.40
C PHE A 81 6.23 4.22 -7.35
N CYS A 82 6.58 2.97 -7.53
CA CYS A 82 7.40 2.23 -6.58
C CYS A 82 8.31 1.26 -7.35
N PRO A 83 9.37 1.76 -8.00
CA PRO A 83 10.18 0.94 -8.92
C PRO A 83 10.78 -0.31 -8.29
N ASN A 84 11.05 -0.29 -7.00
CA ASN A 84 11.63 -1.43 -6.29
C ASN A 84 10.59 -2.26 -5.53
N TRP A 85 9.33 -2.22 -5.98
CA TRP A 85 8.24 -2.90 -5.27
C TRP A 85 8.44 -4.41 -5.19
N ARG A 86 9.08 -5.01 -6.18
CA ARG A 86 9.31 -6.45 -6.16
C ARG A 86 10.25 -6.86 -5.02
N GLU A 87 11.28 -6.06 -4.79
CA GLU A 87 12.22 -6.29 -3.69
C GLU A 87 11.56 -6.08 -2.34
N ILE A 88 10.75 -5.05 -2.22
CA ILE A 88 10.05 -4.74 -0.97
C ILE A 88 9.03 -5.84 -0.66
N LYS A 89 8.32 -6.30 -1.67
CA LYS A 89 7.37 -7.40 -1.52
C LYS A 89 8.06 -8.66 -1.00
N LYS A 90 9.23 -8.96 -1.56
CA LYS A 90 10.01 -10.11 -1.12
C LYS A 90 10.46 -9.96 0.32
N LEU A 91 10.97 -8.79 0.68
CA LEU A 91 11.39 -8.48 2.03
C LEU A 91 10.24 -8.66 3.02
N LEU A 92 9.08 -8.13 2.68
CA LEU A 92 7.89 -8.22 3.51
C LEU A 92 7.48 -9.67 3.76
N ASN A 93 7.49 -10.49 2.72
CA ASN A 93 7.08 -11.89 2.82
C ASN A 93 8.13 -12.76 3.51
N GLU A 94 9.41 -12.49 3.32
CA GLU A 94 10.48 -13.24 3.96
C GLU A 94 10.46 -13.10 5.47
N GLU A 95 10.10 -11.94 5.98
CA GLU A 95 10.04 -11.71 7.41
C GLU A 95 8.91 -12.46 8.09
N GLU A 96 7.95 -12.95 7.32
CA GLU A 96 6.86 -13.78 7.84
C GLU A 96 7.32 -15.18 8.20
N ASN A 97 8.42 -15.63 7.61
CA ASN A 97 8.96 -16.95 7.86
C ASN A 97 9.92 -16.92 9.04
#